data_25a94d9226760e8a5feeb607aa3281f3
#
_entry.id   25a94d9226760e8a5feeb607aa3281f3
#
_cell.length_a   1.000
_cell.length_b   1.000
_cell.length_c   1.000
_cell.angle_alpha   90.00
_cell.angle_beta   90.00
_cell.angle_gamma   90.00
#
_symmetry.space_group_name_H-M   'P 1'
#
loop_
_entity.id
_entity.type
_entity.pdbx_description
1 polymer ?
#
loop_
_entity_poly.entity_id
_entity_poly.type
_entity_poly.pdbx_seq_one_letter_code
_entity_poly.pdbx_strand_id
1 'polypeptide(L)' 'MQTYPNERLEEQLVTYTLELEGRLYVIEHVPARVNVETGERLFSPATVERIQQIVWEGRTPTRTIETPVFEFAA' A
#
# COMPACT_ATOMS: atom_id res chain seq x y z
N MET A 1 10.71 -19.84 -21.87
CA MET A 1 10.14 -19.26 -20.68
C MET A 1 11.15 -18.37 -19.98
N GLN A 2 10.70 -17.29 -19.54
CA GLN A 2 11.59 -16.30 -18.98
C GLN A 2 11.58 -16.39 -17.47
N THR A 3 12.73 -16.46 -16.89
CA THR A 3 12.85 -16.32 -15.45
C THR A 3 13.71 -15.10 -15.15
N TYR A 4 13.57 -14.65 -13.94
CA TYR A 4 14.37 -13.55 -13.46
C TYR A 4 15.20 -14.07 -12.30
N PRO A 5 16.28 -14.80 -12.62
CA PRO A 5 17.03 -15.46 -11.56
C PRO A 5 17.60 -14.49 -10.54
N ASN A 6 17.72 -13.22 -10.91
CA ASN A 6 18.25 -12.23 -9.99
C ASN A 6 17.16 -11.42 -9.31
N GLU A 7 15.92 -11.81 -9.51
CA GLU A 7 14.84 -11.12 -8.82
C GLU A 7 14.97 -11.36 -7.33
N ARG A 8 14.95 -10.27 -6.57
CA ARG A 8 15.15 -10.33 -5.13
C ARG A 8 13.94 -9.73 -4.44
N LEU A 9 13.20 -10.58 -3.75
CA LEU A 9 12.01 -10.18 -3.02
C LEU A 9 12.29 -10.26 -1.53
N GLU A 10 12.02 -9.20 -0.82
CA GLU A 10 12.17 -9.14 0.63
C GLU A 10 10.83 -8.84 1.25
N GLU A 11 10.57 -9.44 2.39
CA GLU A 11 9.37 -9.12 3.14
C GLU A 11 9.60 -7.85 3.92
N GLN A 12 8.68 -6.92 3.75
CA GLN A 12 8.75 -5.61 4.41
C GLN A 12 7.37 -5.20 4.86
N LEU A 13 7.33 -4.31 5.83
CA LEU A 13 6.10 -3.63 6.21
C LEU A 13 6.10 -2.28 5.51
N VAL A 14 5.09 -2.05 4.69
CA VAL A 14 5.05 -0.85 3.88
C VAL A 14 3.80 -0.05 4.19
N THR A 15 3.81 1.21 3.79
CA THR A 15 2.64 2.07 3.88
C THR A 15 1.89 1.96 2.56
N TYR A 16 0.61 1.62 2.67
CA TYR A 16 -0.27 1.44 1.53
C TYR A 16 -1.25 2.60 1.50
N THR A 17 -1.39 3.26 0.35
CA THR A 17 -2.34 4.35 0.22
C THR A 17 -3.36 3.98 -0.83
N LEU A 18 -4.57 4.46 -0.61
CA LEU A 18 -5.70 4.11 -1.45
C LEU A 18 -6.68 5.28 -1.45
N GLU A 19 -7.12 5.67 -2.63
CA GLU A 19 -8.14 6.70 -2.74
C GLU A 19 -9.43 6.04 -3.19
N LEU A 20 -10.49 6.30 -2.42
CA LEU A 20 -11.78 5.68 -2.70
C LEU A 20 -12.87 6.72 -2.43
N GLU A 21 -13.66 7.02 -3.46
CA GLU A 21 -14.80 7.93 -3.37
C GLU A 21 -14.38 9.27 -2.76
N GLY A 22 -13.23 9.78 -3.20
CA GLY A 22 -12.76 11.06 -2.77
C GLY A 22 -12.08 11.09 -1.42
N ARG A 23 -11.95 9.93 -0.78
CA ARG A 23 -11.25 9.83 0.51
C ARG A 23 -9.93 9.13 0.32
N LEU A 24 -8.93 9.64 0.98
CA LEU A 24 -7.60 9.03 0.98
C LEU A 24 -7.45 8.21 2.25
N TYR A 25 -7.07 6.96 2.07
CA TYR A 25 -6.80 6.05 3.17
C TYR A 25 -5.32 5.74 3.18
N VAL A 26 -4.72 5.82 4.37
CA VAL A 26 -3.31 5.46 4.56
C VAL A 26 -3.30 4.32 5.56
N ILE A 27 -2.76 3.18 5.13
CA ILE A 27 -2.73 1.98 5.97
C ILE A 27 -1.27 1.64 6.17
N GLU A 28 -0.85 1.64 7.43
CA GLU A 28 0.55 1.48 7.78
C GLU A 28 0.87 0.05 8.13
N HIS A 29 2.13 -0.32 7.95
CA HIS A 29 2.67 -1.61 8.37
C HIS A 29 1.98 -2.77 7.67
N VAL A 30 1.80 -2.62 6.38
CA VAL A 30 1.16 -3.64 5.56
C VAL A 30 2.23 -4.60 5.06
N PRO A 31 2.08 -5.90 5.31
CA PRO A 31 3.08 -6.86 4.82
C PRO A 31 3.10 -6.90 3.31
N ALA A 32 4.29 -6.86 2.75
CA ALA A 32 4.47 -6.92 1.30
C ALA A 32 5.78 -7.61 0.99
N ARG A 33 5.84 -8.20 -0.18
CA ARG A 33 7.10 -8.64 -0.74
C ARG A 33 7.54 -7.57 -1.71
N VAL A 34 8.73 -7.07 -1.51
CA VAL A 34 9.22 -5.93 -2.26
C VAL A 34 10.41 -6.36 -3.10
N ASN A 35 10.34 -6.06 -4.38
CA ASN A 35 11.48 -6.26 -5.26
C ASN A 35 12.46 -5.15 -4.96
N VAL A 36 13.62 -5.51 -4.39
CA VAL A 36 14.54 -4.48 -3.90
C VAL A 36 15.19 -3.71 -5.04
N GLU A 37 15.11 -4.20 -6.26
CA GLU A 37 15.72 -3.51 -7.38
C GLU A 37 14.76 -2.57 -8.08
N THR A 38 13.49 -2.92 -8.15
CA THR A 38 12.51 -2.11 -8.85
C THR A 38 11.57 -1.37 -7.92
N GLY A 39 11.48 -1.80 -6.66
CA GLY A 39 10.53 -1.22 -5.74
C GLY A 39 9.12 -1.78 -5.88
N GLU A 40 8.92 -2.72 -6.77
CA GLU A 40 7.61 -3.32 -6.97
C GLU A 40 7.17 -4.04 -5.72
N ARG A 41 5.88 -3.89 -5.38
CA ARG A 41 5.31 -4.49 -4.18
C ARG A 41 4.29 -5.54 -4.56
N LEU A 42 4.37 -6.68 -3.90
CA LEU A 42 3.45 -7.77 -4.10
C LEU A 42 2.74 -8.05 -2.79
N PHE A 43 1.43 -8.13 -2.82
CA PHE A 43 0.62 -8.36 -1.63
C PHE A 43 -0.09 -9.69 -1.77
N SER A 44 -0.13 -10.45 -0.68
CA SER A 44 -0.86 -11.70 -0.69
C SER A 44 -2.37 -11.43 -0.76
N PRO A 45 -3.14 -12.41 -1.24
CA PRO A 45 -4.60 -12.23 -1.25
C PRO A 45 -5.17 -11.96 0.14
N ALA A 46 -4.62 -12.61 1.17
CA ALA A 46 -5.09 -12.37 2.53
C ALA A 46 -4.83 -10.94 2.95
N THR A 47 -3.68 -10.38 2.58
CA THR A 47 -3.36 -9.00 2.90
C THR A 47 -4.32 -8.05 2.19
N VAL A 48 -4.58 -8.28 0.91
CA VAL A 48 -5.52 -7.45 0.16
C VAL A 48 -6.90 -7.50 0.80
N GLU A 49 -7.33 -8.68 1.19
CA GLU A 49 -8.63 -8.83 1.83
C GLU A 49 -8.69 -8.06 3.14
N ARG A 50 -7.62 -8.11 3.91
CA ARG A 50 -7.58 -7.37 5.17
C ARG A 50 -7.65 -5.87 4.94
N ILE A 51 -6.95 -5.38 3.92
CA ILE A 51 -7.01 -3.96 3.58
C ILE A 51 -8.44 -3.57 3.25
N GLN A 52 -9.12 -4.38 2.44
CA GLN A 52 -10.50 -4.11 2.08
C GLN A 52 -11.39 -4.08 3.30
N GLN A 53 -11.19 -5.00 4.23
CA GLN A 53 -11.99 -5.02 5.45
C GLN A 53 -11.81 -3.75 6.26
N ILE A 54 -10.57 -3.29 6.40
CA ILE A 54 -10.30 -2.07 7.16
C ILE A 54 -11.04 -0.88 6.55
N VAL A 55 -11.00 -0.76 5.23
CA VAL A 55 -11.63 0.34 4.52
C VAL A 55 -13.15 0.25 4.59
N TRP A 56 -13.70 -0.93 4.32
CA TRP A 56 -15.15 -1.11 4.24
C TRP A 56 -15.82 -1.05 5.60
N GLU A 57 -15.13 -1.46 6.67
CA GLU A 57 -15.73 -1.46 7.99
C GLU A 57 -15.81 -0.07 8.60
N GLY A 58 -15.14 0.90 8.00
CA GLY A 58 -15.21 2.27 8.49
C GLY A 58 -14.65 2.43 9.89
N ARG A 59 -13.57 1.75 10.19
CA ARG A 59 -12.98 1.80 11.52
C ARG A 59 -12.49 3.19 11.86
N THR A 60 -12.48 3.49 13.16
CA THR A 60 -11.84 4.70 13.63
C THR A 60 -10.34 4.59 13.35
N PRO A 61 -9.76 5.60 12.71
CA PRO A 61 -8.32 5.52 12.41
C PRO A 61 -7.48 5.58 13.67
N THR A 62 -6.32 4.95 13.61
CA THR A 62 -5.37 4.99 14.70
C THR A 62 -4.85 6.40 14.91
N ARG A 63 -4.63 7.12 13.80
CA ARG A 63 -4.21 8.52 13.83
C ARG A 63 -4.52 9.13 12.48
N THR A 64 -4.45 10.44 12.42
CA THR A 64 -4.61 11.16 11.17
C THR A 64 -3.34 11.95 10.91
N ILE A 65 -3.11 12.23 9.62
CA ILE A 65 -1.98 13.04 9.20
C ILE A 65 -2.48 14.17 8.32
N GLU A 66 -1.73 15.27 8.32
CA GLU A 66 -2.00 16.36 7.40
C GLU A 66 -1.15 16.15 6.15
N THR A 67 -1.78 16.27 5.01
CA THR A 67 -1.10 16.04 3.74
C THR A 67 -1.24 17.29 2.87
N PRO A 68 -0.13 17.89 2.45
CA PRO A 68 -0.22 19.03 1.54
C PRO A 68 -0.77 18.60 0.18
N VAL A 69 -1.53 19.48 -0.42
CA VAL A 69 -2.12 19.25 -1.72
C VAL A 69 -1.68 20.40 -2.63
N PHE A 70 -1.18 20.05 -3.79
CA PHE A 70 -0.64 21.03 -4.73
C PHE A 70 -1.44 20.98 -6.03
N GLU A 71 -1.60 22.14 -6.64
CA GLU A 71 -2.17 22.22 -7.98
C GLU A 71 -1.06 22.09 -9.00
N PHE A 72 -1.22 21.17 -9.93
CA PHE A 72 -0.18 20.97 -10.94
C PHE A 72 -0.06 22.18 -11.84
N ALA A 73 -1.18 22.80 -12.18
CA ALA A 73 -1.21 23.89 -13.17
C ALA A 73 -1.06 25.28 -12.56
N ALA A 74 -0.83 25.35 -11.27
CA ALA A 74 -0.73 26.65 -10.58
C ALA A 74 0.56 27.36 -10.88
#